data_a79cc86a5730e3ac2c6233ea99125206
#
_entry.id   a79cc86a5730e3ac2c6233ea99125206
#
_cell.length_a   1.000
_cell.length_b   1.000
_cell.length_c   1.000
_cell.angle_alpha   90.00
_cell.angle_beta   90.00
_cell.angle_gamma   90.00
#
_symmetry.space_group_name_H-M   'P 1'
#
loop_
_entity.id
_entity.type
_entity.pdbx_description
1 polymer ?
#
loop_
_entity_poly.entity_id
_entity_poly.type
_entity_poly.pdbx_seq_one_letter_code
_entity_poly.pdbx_strand_id
1 'polypeptide(L)'
;MNTFKKVVLSGTPHERGVTYGRECRELIDRTIGDYERYFNNKPNLSWDYAIQMAAKFIPAIEAFAPELMEEMHGIAEGCGRSFDEILAINCRSELLRFEGSHDDRHHKDAEECSCIGALPERTTNGHVLSAQNWDMYYWAEEHGVVLEILQDNGPDCFCLTEAGQLARYGMNQAGVGLAINSLPREIETDPIGVPSAIVRRKFISTGNWAECLDILFSIRHMAPMNFLVSNGNLHGDMMCIEAGANGAQILYPENGLTYHTNHFLSQGHLLYGRKGSSVNRYNTIKRLLGGKVHLDLTVKVKKNWRRDANQIRKFGYGDSTEL
;
A
#
# COMPACT_ATOMS: atom_id res chain seq x y z
N MET A 1 14.57 -19.33 0.08
CA MET A 1 13.62 -18.21 0.23
C MET A 1 14.34 -16.97 -0.22
N ASN A 2 13.81 -16.22 -1.16
CA ASN A 2 14.31 -14.87 -1.38
C ASN A 2 13.85 -14.04 -0.16
N THR A 3 14.79 -13.60 0.65
CA THR A 3 14.51 -12.66 1.74
C THR A 3 14.63 -11.27 1.16
N PHE A 4 13.66 -10.40 1.44
CA PHE A 4 13.77 -8.99 1.08
C PHE A 4 15.00 -8.36 1.77
N LYS A 5 15.68 -7.48 1.06
CA LYS A 5 16.76 -6.69 1.65
C LYS A 5 16.18 -5.81 2.76
N LYS A 6 16.76 -5.89 3.95
CA LYS A 6 16.45 -4.98 5.06
C LYS A 6 17.47 -3.84 5.08
N VAL A 7 16.97 -2.62 5.21
CA VAL A 7 17.80 -1.40 5.34
C VAL A 7 17.38 -0.65 6.59
N VAL A 8 18.35 -0.24 7.39
CA VAL A 8 18.13 0.61 8.57
C VAL A 8 18.46 2.04 8.20
N LEU A 9 17.53 2.94 8.45
CA LEU A 9 17.61 4.36 8.10
C LEU A 9 17.57 5.21 9.37
N SER A 10 18.51 6.14 9.53
CA SER A 10 18.60 7.05 10.68
C SER A 10 19.08 8.43 10.25
N GLY A 11 18.95 9.41 11.14
CA GLY A 11 19.32 10.81 10.89
C GLY A 11 18.16 11.64 10.32
N THR A 12 18.49 12.78 9.74
CA THR A 12 17.53 13.68 9.08
C THR A 12 16.81 13.00 7.93
N PRO A 13 15.65 13.51 7.47
CA PRO A 13 14.97 12.96 6.31
C PRO A 13 15.87 12.81 5.08
N HIS A 14 16.68 13.84 4.78
CA HIS A 14 17.63 13.80 3.68
C HIS A 14 18.70 12.70 3.86
N GLU A 15 19.32 12.59 5.04
CA GLU A 15 20.34 11.57 5.33
C GLU A 15 19.78 10.16 5.24
N ARG A 16 18.53 9.94 5.71
CA ARG A 16 17.82 8.66 5.53
C ARG A 16 17.65 8.35 4.06
N GLY A 17 17.24 9.35 3.27
CA GLY A 17 17.10 9.23 1.83
C GLY A 17 18.40 8.85 1.15
N VAL A 18 19.51 9.54 1.45
CA VAL A 18 20.85 9.24 0.89
C VAL A 18 21.27 7.82 1.22
N THR A 19 21.07 7.40 2.47
CA THR A 19 21.38 6.03 2.90
C THR A 19 20.55 5.01 2.15
N TYR A 20 19.25 5.22 2.04
CA TYR A 20 18.34 4.34 1.30
C TYR A 20 18.72 4.25 -0.18
N GLY A 21 18.93 5.40 -0.83
CA GLY A 21 19.34 5.48 -2.23
C GLY A 21 20.62 4.71 -2.50
N ARG A 22 21.65 4.93 -1.68
CA ARG A 22 22.94 4.24 -1.79
C ARG A 22 22.82 2.74 -1.59
N GLU A 23 22.17 2.32 -0.49
CA GLU A 23 22.05 0.90 -0.13
C GLU A 23 21.18 0.09 -1.11
N CYS A 24 20.23 0.74 -1.77
CA CYS A 24 19.29 0.09 -2.68
C CYS A 24 19.46 0.50 -4.15
N ARG A 25 20.59 1.12 -4.51
CA ARG A 25 20.82 1.68 -5.86
C ARG A 25 20.38 0.75 -6.99
N GLU A 26 20.91 -0.48 -7.01
CA GLU A 26 20.61 -1.43 -8.08
C GLU A 26 19.12 -1.84 -8.12
N LEU A 27 18.49 -1.94 -6.95
CA LEU A 27 17.06 -2.24 -6.87
C LEU A 27 16.21 -1.05 -7.34
N ILE A 28 16.62 0.17 -7.00
CA ILE A 28 15.95 1.40 -7.45
C ILE A 28 16.08 1.54 -8.96
N ASP A 29 17.26 1.27 -9.52
CA ASP A 29 17.50 1.28 -10.97
C ASP A 29 16.55 0.29 -11.69
N ARG A 30 16.37 -0.91 -11.13
CA ARG A 30 15.42 -1.90 -11.67
C ARG A 30 13.98 -1.45 -11.55
N THR A 31 13.60 -0.91 -10.38
CA THR A 31 12.24 -0.38 -10.15
C THR A 31 11.90 0.69 -11.19
N ILE A 32 12.78 1.67 -11.39
CA ILE A 32 12.58 2.74 -12.36
C ILE A 32 12.50 2.16 -13.77
N GLY A 33 13.43 1.29 -14.16
CA GLY A 33 13.45 0.69 -15.50
C GLY A 33 12.22 -0.17 -15.82
N ASP A 34 11.64 -0.86 -14.80
CA ASP A 34 10.41 -1.63 -14.99
C ASP A 34 9.19 -0.71 -15.10
N TYR A 35 9.12 0.37 -14.31
CA TYR A 35 8.05 1.36 -14.45
C TYR A 35 8.16 2.13 -15.76
N GLU A 36 9.35 2.53 -16.20
CA GLU A 36 9.57 3.14 -17.50
C GLU A 36 9.03 2.25 -18.63
N ARG A 37 9.40 0.97 -18.63
CA ARG A 37 8.87 0.01 -19.63
C ARG A 37 7.36 -0.13 -19.53
N TYR A 38 6.84 -0.19 -18.31
CA TYR A 38 5.40 -0.32 -18.08
C TYR A 38 4.62 0.87 -18.60
N PHE A 39 5.06 2.10 -18.29
CA PHE A 39 4.44 3.33 -18.77
C PHE A 39 4.52 3.45 -20.29
N ASN A 40 5.70 3.22 -20.86
CA ASN A 40 5.92 3.32 -22.32
C ASN A 40 5.10 2.28 -23.13
N ASN A 41 4.64 1.20 -22.49
CA ASN A 41 3.76 0.22 -23.11
C ASN A 41 2.26 0.58 -22.98
N LYS A 42 1.92 1.68 -22.34
CA LYS A 42 0.53 2.14 -22.25
C LYS A 42 0.20 3.14 -23.36
N PRO A 43 -0.98 3.06 -23.98
CA PRO A 43 -1.40 4.11 -24.91
C PRO A 43 -1.44 5.46 -24.18
N ASN A 44 -0.88 6.49 -24.80
CA ASN A 44 -0.91 7.88 -24.32
C ASN A 44 -0.22 8.11 -22.95
N LEU A 45 0.60 7.22 -22.47
CA LEU A 45 1.28 7.36 -21.18
C LEU A 45 2.75 6.96 -21.32
N SER A 46 3.60 7.90 -21.80
CA SER A 46 5.05 7.69 -21.80
C SER A 46 5.65 7.94 -20.40
N TRP A 47 6.87 7.44 -20.19
CA TRP A 47 7.61 7.73 -18.96
C TRP A 47 7.89 9.23 -18.79
N ASP A 48 8.27 9.92 -19.87
CA ASP A 48 8.49 11.38 -19.85
C ASP A 48 7.22 12.14 -19.47
N TYR A 49 6.07 11.71 -19.99
CA TYR A 49 4.79 12.28 -19.62
C TYR A 49 4.45 12.00 -18.15
N ALA A 50 4.71 10.79 -17.67
CA ALA A 50 4.51 10.43 -16.27
C ALA A 50 5.35 11.31 -15.33
N ILE A 51 6.61 11.56 -15.66
CA ILE A 51 7.50 12.48 -14.94
C ILE A 51 6.92 13.90 -14.90
N GLN A 52 6.51 14.44 -16.05
CA GLN A 52 5.90 15.78 -16.13
C GLN A 52 4.63 15.89 -15.28
N MET A 53 3.81 14.86 -15.28
CA MET A 53 2.59 14.81 -14.48
C MET A 53 2.89 14.67 -12.99
N ALA A 54 3.93 13.93 -12.60
CA ALA A 54 4.36 13.79 -11.21
C ALA A 54 4.74 15.13 -10.59
N ALA A 55 5.37 16.02 -11.34
CA ALA A 55 5.74 17.35 -10.88
C ALA A 55 4.54 18.21 -10.40
N LYS A 56 3.34 17.94 -10.88
CA LYS A 56 2.13 18.63 -10.45
C LYS A 56 1.73 18.33 -9.00
N PHE A 57 2.24 17.25 -8.42
CA PHE A 57 1.96 16.88 -7.03
C PHE A 57 2.88 17.61 -6.02
N ILE A 58 3.97 18.21 -6.48
CA ILE A 58 4.96 18.88 -5.61
C ILE A 58 4.30 19.85 -4.63
N PRO A 59 3.46 20.81 -5.03
CA PRO A 59 2.88 21.75 -4.08
C PRO A 59 2.01 21.08 -3.00
N ALA A 60 1.29 20.02 -3.36
CA ALA A 60 0.46 19.28 -2.40
C ALA A 60 1.32 18.47 -1.41
N ILE A 61 2.44 17.91 -1.87
CA ILE A 61 3.38 17.16 -1.02
C ILE A 61 4.10 18.12 -0.08
N GLU A 62 4.62 19.23 -0.58
CA GLU A 62 5.31 20.26 0.23
C GLU A 62 4.42 20.82 1.33
N ALA A 63 3.15 21.08 1.03
CA ALA A 63 2.19 21.56 2.01
C ALA A 63 1.83 20.51 3.07
N PHE A 64 1.84 19.22 2.72
CA PHE A 64 1.40 18.13 3.59
C PHE A 64 2.54 17.47 4.38
N ALA A 65 3.67 17.22 3.74
CA ALA A 65 4.79 16.48 4.30
C ALA A 65 6.14 16.90 3.69
N PRO A 66 6.61 18.15 3.96
CA PRO A 66 7.85 18.67 3.38
C PRO A 66 9.06 17.80 3.74
N GLU A 67 9.06 17.15 4.90
CA GLU A 67 10.11 16.23 5.31
C GLU A 67 10.25 15.00 4.38
N LEU A 68 9.19 14.61 3.72
CA LEU A 68 9.23 13.49 2.76
C LEU A 68 9.74 13.94 1.38
N MET A 69 9.64 15.23 1.06
CA MET A 69 10.32 15.81 -0.10
C MET A 69 11.84 15.72 0.09
N GLU A 70 12.32 16.14 1.27
CA GLU A 70 13.73 16.04 1.61
C GLU A 70 14.24 14.60 1.55
N GLU A 71 13.46 13.64 2.04
CA GLU A 71 13.82 12.23 1.97
C GLU A 71 13.90 11.73 0.52
N MET A 72 12.97 12.13 -0.37
CA MET A 72 13.01 11.79 -1.80
C MET A 72 14.21 12.43 -2.52
N HIS A 73 14.58 13.67 -2.19
CA HIS A 73 15.81 14.28 -2.70
C HIS A 73 17.05 13.49 -2.27
N GLY A 74 17.08 13.05 -1.00
CA GLY A 74 18.16 12.20 -0.51
C GLY A 74 18.21 10.84 -1.25
N ILE A 75 17.06 10.22 -1.52
CA ILE A 75 17.01 8.95 -2.29
C ILE A 75 17.63 9.16 -3.68
N ALA A 76 17.24 10.24 -4.37
CA ALA A 76 17.76 10.58 -5.69
C ALA A 76 19.28 10.76 -5.68
N GLU A 77 19.81 11.55 -4.72
CA GLU A 77 21.25 11.74 -4.53
C GLU A 77 21.96 10.40 -4.27
N GLY A 78 21.45 9.62 -3.32
CA GLY A 78 22.09 8.36 -2.92
C GLY A 78 22.16 7.32 -4.01
N CYS A 79 21.12 7.20 -4.86
CA CYS A 79 21.11 6.26 -5.97
C CYS A 79 21.69 6.82 -7.28
N GLY A 80 21.86 8.14 -7.38
CA GLY A 80 22.34 8.80 -8.59
C GLY A 80 21.31 8.88 -9.72
N ARG A 81 20.02 8.89 -9.35
CA ARG A 81 18.89 9.13 -10.26
C ARG A 81 18.36 10.54 -10.09
N SER A 82 17.55 11.01 -11.04
CA SER A 82 16.90 12.31 -10.91
C SER A 82 15.84 12.28 -9.80
N PHE A 83 15.61 13.42 -9.17
CA PHE A 83 14.49 13.58 -8.24
C PHE A 83 13.14 13.30 -8.92
N ASP A 84 12.99 13.71 -10.16
CA ASP A 84 11.74 13.56 -10.92
C ASP A 84 11.39 12.08 -11.15
N GLU A 85 12.39 11.20 -11.37
CA GLU A 85 12.17 9.75 -11.47
C GLU A 85 11.73 9.17 -10.12
N ILE A 86 12.36 9.58 -9.01
CA ILE A 86 11.96 9.15 -7.66
C ILE A 86 10.55 9.63 -7.32
N LEU A 87 10.24 10.88 -7.67
CA LEU A 87 8.89 11.42 -7.49
C LEU A 87 7.85 10.61 -8.31
N ALA A 88 8.15 10.33 -9.58
CA ALA A 88 7.26 9.60 -10.46
C ALA A 88 6.92 8.19 -9.93
N ILE A 89 7.89 7.43 -9.42
CA ILE A 89 7.59 6.10 -8.84
C ILE A 89 6.82 6.20 -7.51
N ASN A 90 6.95 7.30 -6.77
CA ASN A 90 6.15 7.57 -5.57
C ASN A 90 4.71 8.06 -5.88
N CYS A 91 4.50 8.62 -7.06
CA CYS A 91 3.18 9.04 -7.57
C CYS A 91 2.53 8.03 -8.52
N ARG A 92 3.12 6.84 -8.72
CA ARG A 92 2.72 5.91 -9.77
C ARG A 92 1.24 5.49 -9.73
N SER A 93 0.68 5.32 -8.54
CA SER A 93 -0.72 4.92 -8.37
C SER A 93 -1.69 5.98 -8.89
N GLU A 94 -1.34 7.23 -8.73
CA GLU A 94 -2.05 8.40 -9.21
C GLU A 94 -1.84 8.55 -10.72
N LEU A 95 -0.60 8.44 -11.18
CA LEU A 95 -0.24 8.57 -12.60
C LEU A 95 -0.97 7.55 -13.47
N LEU A 96 -1.07 6.30 -13.03
CA LEU A 96 -1.80 5.25 -13.73
C LEU A 96 -3.32 5.51 -13.81
N ARG A 97 -3.82 6.50 -13.08
CA ARG A 97 -5.25 6.87 -13.04
C ARG A 97 -5.56 8.16 -13.76
N PHE A 98 -4.57 9.02 -14.01
CA PHE A 98 -4.77 10.29 -14.72
C PHE A 98 -5.20 10.10 -16.17
N GLU A 99 -4.60 9.17 -16.84
CA GLU A 99 -5.00 8.85 -18.20
C GLU A 99 -6.21 7.92 -18.14
N GLY A 100 -7.36 8.55 -18.28
CA GLY A 100 -8.62 7.87 -18.43
C GLY A 100 -8.56 6.80 -19.51
N SER A 101 -7.98 5.66 -19.19
CA SER A 101 -8.37 4.45 -19.84
C SER A 101 -9.85 4.26 -19.49
N HIS A 102 -10.73 4.91 -20.27
CA HIS A 102 -12.17 4.69 -20.22
C HIS A 102 -12.52 3.22 -20.48
N ASP A 103 -11.53 2.37 -20.62
CA ASP A 103 -11.66 0.95 -20.81
C ASP A 103 -11.07 0.14 -19.64
N ASP A 104 -11.70 0.28 -18.48
CA ASP A 104 -11.50 -0.64 -17.34
C ASP A 104 -11.78 -2.11 -17.69
N ARG A 105 -12.27 -2.37 -18.93
CA ARG A 105 -12.59 -3.71 -19.42
C ARG A 105 -11.37 -4.55 -19.77
N HIS A 106 -10.19 -3.96 -19.89
CA HIS A 106 -8.96 -4.62 -20.30
C HIS A 106 -7.82 -4.61 -19.27
N HIS A 107 -8.04 -4.12 -18.06
CA HIS A 107 -7.02 -4.25 -16.99
C HIS A 107 -6.92 -5.70 -16.51
N LYS A 108 -6.23 -6.53 -17.31
CA LYS A 108 -5.74 -7.84 -16.86
C LYS A 108 -4.67 -7.72 -15.75
N ASP A 109 -4.13 -6.51 -15.58
CA ASP A 109 -3.01 -6.20 -14.68
C ASP A 109 -3.45 -5.37 -13.46
N ALA A 110 -4.72 -5.45 -13.06
CA ALA A 110 -5.21 -4.72 -11.90
C ALA A 110 -4.54 -5.23 -10.62
N GLU A 111 -3.98 -4.33 -9.83
CA GLU A 111 -3.56 -4.63 -8.46
C GLU A 111 -4.71 -5.31 -7.72
N GLU A 112 -4.49 -6.54 -7.28
CA GLU A 112 -5.43 -7.27 -6.43
C GLU A 112 -4.84 -7.40 -5.03
N CYS A 113 -5.63 -7.13 -4.01
CA CYS A 113 -5.21 -7.22 -2.62
C CYS A 113 -6.32 -7.80 -1.78
N SER A 114 -5.94 -8.46 -0.70
CA SER A 114 -6.87 -8.88 0.33
C SER A 114 -6.24 -8.54 1.67
N CYS A 115 -6.95 -7.84 2.54
CA CYS A 115 -6.50 -7.61 3.90
C CYS A 115 -7.49 -8.17 4.91
N ILE A 116 -6.96 -8.55 6.06
CA ILE A 116 -7.69 -9.14 7.18
C ILE A 116 -7.15 -8.53 8.45
N GLY A 117 -8.05 -8.19 9.36
CA GLY A 117 -7.72 -7.75 10.70
C GLY A 117 -8.53 -8.50 11.75
N ALA A 118 -7.92 -8.74 12.90
CA ALA A 118 -8.57 -9.36 14.05
C ALA A 118 -8.21 -8.61 15.33
N LEU A 119 -9.22 -8.28 16.11
CA LEU A 119 -9.11 -7.69 17.44
C LEU A 119 -8.64 -8.72 18.48
N PRO A 120 -8.12 -8.31 19.64
CA PRO A 120 -7.55 -9.20 20.66
C PRO A 120 -8.44 -10.37 21.07
N GLU A 121 -9.75 -10.16 21.16
CA GLU A 121 -10.73 -11.20 21.53
C GLU A 121 -10.90 -12.29 20.46
N ARG A 122 -10.32 -12.08 19.26
CA ARG A 122 -10.37 -13.04 18.14
C ARG A 122 -9.01 -13.69 17.88
N THR A 123 -8.02 -13.45 18.71
CA THR A 123 -6.67 -13.96 18.54
C THR A 123 -6.25 -14.82 19.75
N THR A 124 -5.45 -15.84 19.50
CA THR A 124 -5.01 -16.77 20.55
C THR A 124 -4.04 -16.13 21.55
N ASN A 125 -3.34 -15.09 21.15
CA ASN A 125 -2.35 -14.38 21.96
C ASN A 125 -2.83 -13.03 22.51
N GLY A 126 -4.10 -12.67 22.26
CA GLY A 126 -4.68 -11.42 22.78
C GLY A 126 -4.10 -10.14 22.15
N HIS A 127 -3.48 -10.23 20.98
CA HIS A 127 -2.95 -9.08 20.25
C HIS A 127 -3.78 -8.78 19.00
N VAL A 128 -3.78 -7.52 18.59
CA VAL A 128 -4.31 -7.13 17.28
C VAL A 128 -3.47 -7.79 16.18
N LEU A 129 -4.13 -8.43 15.23
CA LEU A 129 -3.50 -9.01 14.07
C LEU A 129 -3.98 -8.31 12.79
N SER A 130 -3.04 -7.94 11.94
CA SER A 130 -3.30 -7.41 10.61
C SER A 130 -2.45 -8.16 9.58
N ALA A 131 -3.08 -8.56 8.49
CA ALA A 131 -2.41 -9.26 7.40
C ALA A 131 -2.91 -8.78 6.04
N GLN A 132 -2.04 -8.89 5.05
CA GLN A 132 -2.35 -8.54 3.67
C GLN A 132 -1.71 -9.49 2.68
N ASN A 133 -2.50 -9.90 1.67
CA ASN A 133 -1.95 -10.34 0.39
C ASN A 133 -1.86 -9.13 -0.53
N TRP A 134 -0.69 -8.94 -1.12
CA TRP A 134 -0.44 -7.92 -2.10
C TRP A 134 -0.13 -8.60 -3.44
N ASP A 135 -1.10 -8.58 -4.33
CA ASP A 135 -0.97 -9.14 -5.67
C ASP A 135 -0.63 -7.99 -6.63
N MET A 136 0.55 -8.06 -7.21
CA MET A 136 1.17 -6.99 -8.00
C MET A 136 1.82 -7.56 -9.25
N TYR A 137 2.40 -6.71 -10.07
CA TYR A 137 3.21 -7.13 -11.21
C TYR A 137 4.26 -8.14 -10.78
N TYR A 138 4.50 -9.15 -11.61
CA TYR A 138 5.41 -10.27 -11.28
C TYR A 138 6.83 -9.81 -10.92
N TRP A 139 7.26 -8.67 -11.45
CA TRP A 139 8.57 -8.08 -11.19
C TRP A 139 8.64 -7.29 -9.87
N ALA A 140 7.53 -6.87 -9.32
CA ALA A 140 7.51 -6.05 -8.10
C ALA A 140 8.05 -6.79 -6.86
N GLU A 141 7.93 -8.13 -6.80
CA GLU A 141 8.52 -8.93 -5.72
C GLU A 141 10.05 -8.83 -5.73
N GLU A 142 10.67 -8.72 -6.90
CA GLU A 142 12.12 -8.64 -7.03
C GLU A 142 12.70 -7.30 -6.54
N HIS A 143 11.85 -6.28 -6.45
CA HIS A 143 12.19 -4.93 -6.00
C HIS A 143 11.81 -4.67 -4.54
N GLY A 144 11.27 -5.67 -3.85
CA GLY A 144 10.83 -5.53 -2.47
C GLY A 144 11.98 -5.24 -1.51
N VAL A 145 11.79 -4.25 -0.65
CA VAL A 145 12.72 -3.90 0.43
C VAL A 145 11.96 -3.69 1.73
N VAL A 146 12.60 -4.02 2.83
CA VAL A 146 12.10 -3.73 4.18
C VAL A 146 12.93 -2.59 4.76
N LEU A 147 12.25 -1.52 5.12
CA LEU A 147 12.87 -0.36 5.74
C LEU A 147 12.57 -0.36 7.24
N GLU A 148 13.61 -0.27 8.05
CA GLU A 148 13.54 0.05 9.47
C GLU A 148 13.99 1.51 9.62
N ILE A 149 13.09 2.37 10.03
CA ILE A 149 13.29 3.82 10.01
C ILE A 149 13.31 4.30 11.45
N LEU A 150 14.49 4.69 11.90
CA LEU A 150 14.70 5.26 13.22
C LEU A 150 14.43 6.76 13.15
N GLN A 151 13.48 7.26 13.94
CA GLN A 151 13.06 8.65 13.91
C GLN A 151 13.49 9.37 15.20
N ASP A 152 14.11 10.55 15.06
CA ASP A 152 14.47 11.38 16.22
C ASP A 152 13.22 11.98 16.89
N ASN A 153 12.18 12.29 16.09
CA ASN A 153 10.96 12.96 16.53
C ASN A 153 9.72 12.17 16.11
N GLY A 154 9.61 10.95 16.59
CA GLY A 154 8.46 10.06 16.27
C GLY A 154 8.78 8.60 16.58
N PRO A 155 7.79 7.70 16.41
CA PRO A 155 8.03 6.28 16.62
C PRO A 155 8.87 5.71 15.49
N ASP A 156 9.75 4.78 15.82
CA ASP A 156 10.45 3.99 14.82
C ASP A 156 9.44 3.21 13.96
N CYS A 157 9.69 3.18 12.65
CA CYS A 157 8.80 2.57 11.69
C CYS A 157 9.43 1.35 11.04
N PHE A 158 8.59 0.40 10.70
CA PHE A 158 8.96 -0.76 9.92
C PHE A 158 8.00 -0.91 8.74
N CYS A 159 8.51 -0.84 7.52
CA CYS A 159 7.65 -0.93 6.33
C CYS A 159 8.25 -1.79 5.23
N LEU A 160 7.37 -2.45 4.49
CA LEU A 160 7.70 -3.09 3.22
C LEU A 160 7.31 -2.15 2.09
N THR A 161 8.18 -2.02 1.09
CA THR A 161 7.93 -1.20 -0.10
C THR A 161 8.69 -1.73 -1.31
N GLU A 162 8.43 -1.19 -2.49
CA GLU A 162 9.31 -1.32 -3.64
C GLU A 162 10.47 -0.33 -3.51
N ALA A 163 11.67 -0.73 -3.90
CA ALA A 163 12.86 0.11 -3.80
C ALA A 163 12.66 1.47 -4.48
N GLY A 164 13.01 2.54 -3.78
CA GLY A 164 12.82 3.93 -4.20
C GLY A 164 11.47 4.55 -3.81
N GLN A 165 10.50 3.75 -3.37
CA GLN A 165 9.25 4.26 -2.81
C GLN A 165 9.36 4.43 -1.29
N LEU A 166 8.67 5.43 -0.74
CA LEU A 166 8.74 5.79 0.68
C LEU A 166 8.06 4.77 1.60
N ALA A 167 6.89 4.26 1.23
CA ALA A 167 6.18 3.24 2.00
C ALA A 167 5.02 2.62 1.22
N ARG A 168 4.74 1.35 1.51
CA ARG A 168 3.52 0.67 1.06
C ARG A 168 2.63 0.30 2.21
N TYR A 169 3.11 -0.51 3.12
CA TYR A 169 2.45 -0.91 4.35
C TYR A 169 3.49 -1.19 5.41
N GLY A 170 3.06 -1.12 6.66
CA GLY A 170 3.98 -1.27 7.77
C GLY A 170 3.32 -1.04 9.11
N MET A 171 4.18 -0.92 10.08
CA MET A 171 3.81 -0.63 11.46
C MET A 171 4.85 0.28 12.11
N ASN A 172 4.53 0.82 13.27
CA ASN A 172 5.49 1.59 14.05
C ASN A 172 5.53 1.15 15.53
N GLN A 173 6.52 1.67 16.23
CA GLN A 173 6.75 1.36 17.65
C GLN A 173 5.60 1.82 18.56
N ALA A 174 4.82 2.81 18.14
CA ALA A 174 3.63 3.26 18.86
C ALA A 174 2.41 2.33 18.66
N GLY A 175 2.59 1.16 18.04
CA GLY A 175 1.55 0.17 17.84
C GLY A 175 0.61 0.45 16.66
N VAL A 176 0.87 1.49 15.88
CA VAL A 176 0.06 1.80 14.69
C VAL A 176 0.47 0.89 13.54
N GLY A 177 -0.50 0.28 12.87
CA GLY A 177 -0.31 -0.57 11.71
C GLY A 177 -1.18 -0.15 10.53
N LEU A 178 -0.69 -0.42 9.32
CA LEU A 178 -1.33 -0.06 8.05
C LEU A 178 -1.22 -1.20 7.04
N ALA A 179 -2.36 -1.61 6.50
CA ALA A 179 -2.48 -2.40 5.28
C ALA A 179 -3.45 -1.70 4.31
N ILE A 180 -3.35 -1.96 3.01
CA ILE A 180 -4.12 -1.21 2.02
C ILE A 180 -4.69 -2.11 0.92
N ASN A 181 -5.81 -1.68 0.34
CA ASN A 181 -6.36 -2.23 -0.90
C ASN A 181 -6.64 -1.10 -1.89
N SER A 182 -6.26 -1.28 -3.13
CA SER A 182 -6.67 -0.39 -4.21
C SER A 182 -8.17 -0.52 -4.46
N LEU A 183 -8.88 0.61 -4.61
CA LEU A 183 -10.30 0.66 -4.93
C LEU A 183 -10.54 1.12 -6.37
N PRO A 184 -11.71 0.83 -6.96
CA PRO A 184 -12.07 1.32 -8.27
C PRO A 184 -12.04 2.85 -8.34
N ARG A 185 -11.73 3.38 -9.52
CA ARG A 185 -11.74 4.83 -9.73
C ARG A 185 -13.15 5.37 -9.60
N GLU A 186 -13.29 6.41 -8.80
CA GLU A 186 -14.44 7.32 -8.89
C GLU A 186 -14.27 8.21 -10.14
N ILE A 187 -15.36 8.53 -10.82
CA ILE A 187 -15.31 9.45 -11.96
C ILE A 187 -15.01 10.84 -11.40
N GLU A 188 -13.87 11.40 -11.78
CA GLU A 188 -13.47 12.72 -11.33
C GLU A 188 -12.92 13.61 -12.39
N THR A 189 -13.35 14.83 -12.23
CA THR A 189 -12.78 16.00 -12.87
C THR A 189 -12.01 16.75 -11.79
N ASP A 190 -10.66 16.58 -11.77
CA ASP A 190 -9.75 17.47 -11.04
C ASP A 190 -10.15 17.96 -9.62
N PRO A 191 -9.33 18.08 -8.65
CA PRO A 191 -7.98 18.62 -8.56
C PRO A 191 -6.94 17.65 -7.98
N ILE A 192 -5.68 18.09 -8.05
CA ILE A 192 -4.51 17.40 -7.52
C ILE A 192 -4.60 17.31 -5.98
N GLY A 193 -4.47 16.08 -5.45
CA GLY A 193 -4.39 15.80 -4.02
C GLY A 193 -3.01 15.27 -3.62
N VAL A 194 -2.91 14.67 -2.45
CA VAL A 194 -1.67 14.08 -1.95
C VAL A 194 -1.51 12.65 -2.47
N PRO A 195 -0.36 12.29 -3.05
CA PRO A 195 -0.12 10.92 -3.51
C PRO A 195 -0.15 9.90 -2.37
N SER A 196 -0.69 8.73 -2.66
CA SER A 196 -0.93 7.69 -1.65
C SER A 196 0.33 7.16 -0.96
N ALA A 197 1.49 7.15 -1.63
CA ALA A 197 2.75 6.76 -1.00
C ALA A 197 3.17 7.74 0.11
N ILE A 198 2.93 9.03 -0.11
CA ILE A 198 3.21 10.10 0.85
C ILE A 198 2.29 9.96 2.07
N VAL A 199 0.99 9.78 1.81
CA VAL A 199 -0.01 9.57 2.87
C VAL A 199 0.36 8.37 3.75
N ARG A 200 0.68 7.24 3.14
CA ARG A 200 1.05 6.01 3.85
C ARG A 200 2.30 6.20 4.71
N ARG A 201 3.33 6.86 4.16
CA ARG A 201 4.55 7.12 4.91
C ARG A 201 4.28 8.06 6.09
N LYS A 202 3.55 9.14 5.88
CA LYS A 202 3.16 10.08 6.95
C LYS A 202 2.37 9.35 8.04
N PHE A 203 1.40 8.52 7.66
CA PHE A 203 0.59 7.74 8.58
C PHE A 203 1.43 6.84 9.50
N ILE A 204 2.31 6.00 8.93
CA ILE A 204 3.15 5.10 9.74
C ILE A 204 4.24 5.82 10.52
N SER A 205 4.57 7.06 10.18
CA SER A 205 5.53 7.89 10.91
C SER A 205 4.93 8.63 12.09
N THR A 206 3.62 8.52 12.30
CA THR A 206 2.85 9.24 13.33
C THR A 206 2.55 8.32 14.51
N GLY A 207 2.85 8.77 15.72
CA GLY A 207 2.67 7.97 16.95
C GLY A 207 1.32 8.16 17.65
N ASN A 208 0.58 9.18 17.28
CA ASN A 208 -0.71 9.50 17.87
C ASN A 208 -1.84 8.94 17.01
N TRP A 209 -2.69 8.08 17.61
CA TRP A 209 -3.78 7.43 16.89
C TRP A 209 -4.78 8.41 16.28
N ALA A 210 -5.16 9.47 17.02
CA ALA A 210 -6.07 10.49 16.50
C ALA A 210 -5.47 11.24 15.30
N GLU A 211 -4.19 11.62 15.39
CA GLU A 211 -3.49 12.27 14.28
C GLU A 211 -3.38 11.35 13.05
N CYS A 212 -3.18 10.03 13.25
CA CYS A 212 -3.21 9.06 12.17
C CYS A 212 -4.56 9.08 11.43
N LEU A 213 -5.66 9.14 12.16
CA LEU A 213 -6.99 9.23 11.56
C LEU A 213 -7.19 10.58 10.87
N ASP A 214 -6.78 11.68 11.51
CA ASP A 214 -6.86 13.01 10.92
C ASP A 214 -6.13 13.11 9.59
N ILE A 215 -4.97 12.45 9.46
CA ILE A 215 -4.23 12.36 8.17
C ILE A 215 -5.13 11.80 7.05
N LEU A 216 -5.93 10.77 7.33
CA LEU A 216 -6.78 10.14 6.31
C LEU A 216 -8.04 10.95 6.01
N PHE A 217 -8.55 11.73 6.96
CA PHE A 217 -9.79 12.50 6.80
C PHE A 217 -9.57 13.94 6.32
N SER A 218 -8.39 14.52 6.55
CA SER A 218 -8.10 15.93 6.25
C SER A 218 -7.61 16.18 4.83
N ILE A 219 -7.27 15.15 4.08
CA ILE A 219 -6.70 15.28 2.74
C ILE A 219 -7.65 14.77 1.67
N ARG A 220 -7.39 15.22 0.44
CA ARG A 220 -8.01 14.65 -0.75
C ARG A 220 -7.18 13.49 -1.28
N HIS A 221 -7.79 12.32 -1.32
CA HIS A 221 -7.17 11.10 -1.85
C HIS A 221 -7.40 11.03 -3.36
N MET A 222 -6.32 11.12 -4.14
CA MET A 222 -6.39 11.01 -5.61
C MET A 222 -6.65 9.59 -6.08
N ALA A 223 -6.02 8.63 -5.42
CA ALA A 223 -6.22 7.23 -5.69
C ALA A 223 -7.13 6.63 -4.62
N PRO A 224 -8.39 6.24 -4.94
CA PRO A 224 -9.24 5.61 -3.97
C PRO A 224 -8.62 4.34 -3.40
N MET A 225 -8.60 4.25 -2.08
CA MET A 225 -8.01 3.12 -1.34
C MET A 225 -8.85 2.77 -0.11
N ASN A 226 -8.81 1.51 0.24
CA ASN A 226 -9.12 1.09 1.60
C ASN A 226 -7.83 1.07 2.41
N PHE A 227 -7.86 1.72 3.56
CA PHE A 227 -6.82 1.66 4.58
C PHE A 227 -7.34 0.78 5.72
N LEU A 228 -6.78 -0.42 5.87
CA LEU A 228 -6.96 -1.18 7.11
C LEU A 228 -5.95 -0.63 8.10
N VAL A 229 -6.44 0.13 9.04
CA VAL A 229 -5.64 0.76 10.09
C VAL A 229 -5.85 0.01 11.40
N SER A 230 -4.78 -0.15 12.17
CA SER A 230 -4.80 -0.87 13.43
C SER A 230 -3.96 -0.16 14.49
N ASN A 231 -4.37 -0.29 15.74
CA ASN A 231 -3.64 0.16 16.91
C ASN A 231 -3.50 -1.00 17.90
N GLY A 232 -2.27 -1.45 18.13
CA GLY A 232 -1.96 -2.53 19.06
C GLY A 232 -1.85 -2.08 20.52
N ASN A 233 -1.92 -0.77 20.81
CA ASN A 233 -1.87 -0.23 22.15
C ASN A 233 -3.23 -0.25 22.83
N LEU A 234 -3.25 0.00 24.15
CA LEU A 234 -4.42 -0.03 25.00
C LEU A 234 -5.13 -1.41 24.93
N HIS A 235 -6.37 -1.44 24.53
CA HIS A 235 -7.15 -2.67 24.38
C HIS A 235 -7.17 -3.19 22.94
N GLY A 236 -6.40 -2.56 22.05
CA GLY A 236 -6.40 -2.82 20.62
C GLY A 236 -7.60 -2.18 19.91
N ASP A 237 -7.36 -1.68 18.71
CA ASP A 237 -8.42 -1.13 17.85
C ASP A 237 -8.06 -1.36 16.37
N MET A 238 -9.05 -1.35 15.51
CA MET A 238 -8.86 -1.38 14.07
C MET A 238 -10.12 -0.97 13.32
N MET A 239 -9.93 -0.52 12.10
CA MET A 239 -11.02 -0.27 11.17
C MET A 239 -10.53 -0.31 9.73
N CYS A 240 -11.44 -0.50 8.79
CA CYS A 240 -11.20 -0.19 7.39
C CYS A 240 -11.71 1.23 7.10
N ILE A 241 -10.92 2.01 6.36
CA ILE A 241 -11.29 3.37 5.94
C ILE A 241 -11.22 3.39 4.42
N GLU A 242 -12.37 3.41 3.77
CA GLU A 242 -12.47 3.62 2.33
C GLU A 242 -12.37 5.12 2.05
N ALA A 243 -11.27 5.54 1.47
CA ALA A 243 -11.00 6.94 1.17
C ALA A 243 -10.82 7.16 -0.33
N GLY A 244 -11.41 8.23 -0.82
CA GLY A 244 -11.37 8.67 -2.21
C GLY A 244 -11.54 10.18 -2.30
N ALA A 245 -11.75 10.68 -3.48
CA ALA A 245 -11.86 12.12 -3.69
C ALA A 245 -13.13 12.73 -3.08
N ASN A 246 -14.16 11.92 -2.88
CA ASN A 246 -15.42 12.36 -2.26
C ASN A 246 -15.42 12.24 -0.72
N GLY A 247 -14.26 11.96 -0.13
CA GLY A 247 -14.08 11.81 1.31
C GLY A 247 -13.78 10.38 1.75
N ALA A 248 -13.92 10.12 3.04
CA ALA A 248 -13.61 8.84 3.65
C ALA A 248 -14.79 8.28 4.43
N GLN A 249 -14.94 6.95 4.40
CA GLN A 249 -15.98 6.20 5.10
C GLN A 249 -15.34 5.15 6.01
N ILE A 250 -15.77 5.10 7.27
CA ILE A 250 -15.29 4.10 8.24
C ILE A 250 -16.16 2.85 8.17
N LEU A 251 -15.51 1.71 8.11
CA LEU A 251 -16.09 0.38 8.26
C LEU A 251 -15.54 -0.23 9.53
N TYR A 252 -16.37 -0.34 10.54
CA TYR A 252 -15.99 -0.91 11.83
C TYR A 252 -15.91 -2.43 11.78
N PRO A 253 -15.09 -3.07 12.64
CA PRO A 253 -15.05 -4.52 12.76
C PRO A 253 -16.39 -5.12 13.11
N GLU A 254 -16.74 -6.25 12.48
CA GLU A 254 -17.89 -7.06 12.84
C GLU A 254 -17.43 -8.29 13.63
N ASN A 255 -17.93 -8.44 14.86
CA ASN A 255 -17.52 -9.55 15.76
C ASN A 255 -15.99 -9.67 15.90
N GLY A 256 -15.30 -8.54 16.06
CA GLY A 256 -13.85 -8.48 16.25
C GLY A 256 -13.02 -8.81 15.00
N LEU A 257 -13.64 -8.84 13.81
CA LEU A 257 -12.97 -9.07 12.53
C LEU A 257 -13.26 -7.96 11.54
N THR A 258 -12.26 -7.62 10.75
CA THR A 258 -12.43 -6.78 9.56
C THR A 258 -11.65 -7.39 8.39
N TYR A 259 -12.16 -7.24 7.19
CA TYR A 259 -11.50 -7.70 5.96
C TYR A 259 -11.97 -6.87 4.78
N HIS A 260 -11.09 -6.71 3.84
CA HIS A 260 -11.37 -5.94 2.64
C HIS A 260 -10.65 -6.52 1.42
N THR A 261 -11.19 -6.24 0.25
CA THR A 261 -10.58 -6.56 -1.03
C THR A 261 -10.55 -5.31 -1.91
N ASN A 262 -10.85 -5.38 -3.20
CA ASN A 262 -10.68 -4.27 -4.13
C ASN A 262 -12.01 -3.72 -4.68
N HIS A 263 -13.06 -3.61 -3.85
CA HIS A 263 -14.32 -2.97 -4.20
C HIS A 263 -14.87 -2.22 -2.99
N PHE A 264 -15.60 -1.15 -3.21
CA PHE A 264 -16.25 -0.42 -2.13
C PHE A 264 -17.31 -1.27 -1.43
N LEU A 265 -17.29 -1.27 -0.12
CA LEU A 265 -18.33 -1.86 0.72
C LEU A 265 -19.36 -0.82 1.16
N SER A 266 -18.91 0.44 1.37
CA SER A 266 -19.76 1.56 1.76
C SER A 266 -20.63 2.09 0.62
N GLN A 267 -20.22 1.88 -0.64
CA GLN A 267 -20.87 2.42 -1.83
C GLN A 267 -21.17 1.29 -2.82
N GLY A 268 -22.22 0.52 -2.52
CA GLY A 268 -22.58 -0.68 -3.29
C GLY A 268 -22.80 -0.46 -4.80
N HIS A 269 -23.10 0.77 -5.25
CA HIS A 269 -23.26 1.10 -6.66
C HIS A 269 -21.95 1.17 -7.43
N LEU A 270 -20.80 1.32 -6.76
CA LEU A 270 -19.47 1.33 -7.37
C LEU A 270 -18.86 -0.06 -7.55
N LEU A 271 -19.64 -1.12 -7.32
CA LEU A 271 -19.26 -2.50 -7.67
C LEU A 271 -19.07 -2.69 -9.19
N TYR A 272 -19.55 -1.77 -10.01
CA TYR A 272 -19.64 -1.89 -11.46
C TYR A 272 -18.32 -1.59 -12.20
N GLY A 273 -17.21 -1.61 -11.68
CA GLY A 273 -15.96 -1.36 -12.43
C GLY A 273 -15.05 -2.58 -12.53
N ARG A 274 -15.19 -3.59 -11.68
CA ARG A 274 -14.24 -4.71 -11.65
C ARG A 274 -14.90 -6.05 -11.91
N LYS A 275 -14.70 -6.56 -13.11
CA LYS A 275 -14.83 -7.97 -13.44
C LYS A 275 -13.66 -8.73 -12.81
N GLY A 276 -13.60 -8.82 -11.51
CA GLY A 276 -12.47 -9.43 -10.86
C GLY A 276 -12.91 -10.43 -9.80
N SER A 277 -11.93 -11.05 -9.22
CA SER A 277 -12.06 -11.95 -8.10
C SER A 277 -12.46 -11.25 -6.80
N SER A 278 -12.50 -9.91 -6.76
CA SER A 278 -12.63 -9.11 -5.54
C SER A 278 -13.81 -9.50 -4.66
N VAL A 279 -15.03 -9.52 -5.22
CA VAL A 279 -16.24 -9.90 -4.48
C VAL A 279 -16.19 -11.37 -4.03
N ASN A 280 -15.67 -12.25 -4.89
CA ASN A 280 -15.54 -13.68 -4.56
C ASN A 280 -14.52 -13.89 -3.42
N ARG A 281 -13.39 -13.17 -3.45
CA ARG A 281 -12.38 -13.22 -2.38
C ARG A 281 -12.95 -12.71 -1.06
N TYR A 282 -13.65 -11.58 -1.10
CA TYR A 282 -14.33 -11.03 0.08
C TYR A 282 -15.30 -12.05 0.70
N ASN A 283 -16.22 -12.60 -0.10
CA ASN A 283 -17.19 -13.58 0.37
C ASN A 283 -16.53 -14.87 0.88
N THR A 284 -15.43 -15.28 0.26
CA THR A 284 -14.66 -16.45 0.71
C THR A 284 -14.01 -16.19 2.07
N ILE A 285 -13.38 -15.04 2.26
CA ILE A 285 -12.79 -14.64 3.56
C ILE A 285 -13.89 -14.61 4.63
N LYS A 286 -15.02 -13.93 4.34
CA LYS A 286 -16.16 -13.85 5.26
C LYS A 286 -16.65 -15.23 5.71
N ARG A 287 -16.81 -16.15 4.79
CA ARG A 287 -17.24 -17.53 5.07
C ARG A 287 -16.22 -18.32 5.88
N LEU A 288 -14.93 -18.20 5.54
CA LEU A 288 -13.86 -18.96 6.21
C LEU A 288 -13.59 -18.47 7.62
N LEU A 289 -13.71 -17.16 7.86
CA LEU A 289 -13.42 -16.56 9.18
C LEU A 289 -14.66 -16.47 10.07
N GLY A 290 -15.85 -16.35 9.50
CA GLY A 290 -17.08 -16.13 10.27
C GLY A 290 -17.45 -17.27 11.23
N GLY A 291 -16.97 -18.49 10.98
CA GLY A 291 -17.19 -19.67 11.84
C GLY A 291 -16.06 -19.95 12.83
N LYS A 292 -14.94 -19.21 12.79
CA LYS A 292 -13.79 -19.47 13.68
C LYS A 292 -13.87 -18.60 14.93
N VAL A 293 -13.62 -19.23 16.07
CA VAL A 293 -13.66 -18.55 17.38
C VAL A 293 -12.37 -17.76 17.59
N HIS A 294 -11.21 -18.32 17.24
CA HIS A 294 -9.91 -17.67 17.35
C HIS A 294 -9.06 -17.89 16.10
N LEU A 295 -8.23 -16.90 15.80
CA LEU A 295 -7.24 -16.95 14.73
C LEU A 295 -5.84 -17.14 15.34
N ASP A 296 -5.07 -18.01 14.73
CA ASP A 296 -3.66 -18.17 15.02
C ASP A 296 -2.82 -17.76 13.80
N LEU A 297 -1.79 -16.97 14.06
CA LEU A 297 -0.79 -16.62 13.05
C LEU A 297 0.22 -17.78 12.91
N THR A 298 -0.20 -18.84 12.24
CA THR A 298 0.78 -19.79 11.73
C THR A 298 1.22 -19.30 10.35
N VAL A 299 2.39 -18.69 10.27
CA VAL A 299 2.99 -18.31 8.98
C VAL A 299 3.42 -19.56 8.24
N LYS A 300 2.52 -20.18 7.51
CA LYS A 300 2.89 -21.22 6.52
C LYS A 300 3.33 -20.52 5.23
N VAL A 301 4.63 -20.26 5.11
CA VAL A 301 5.20 -19.82 3.83
C VAL A 301 5.19 -21.02 2.88
N LYS A 302 4.20 -21.10 1.98
CA LYS A 302 4.20 -22.10 0.92
C LYS A 302 5.28 -21.78 -0.10
N LYS A 303 6.21 -22.72 -0.29
CA LYS A 303 7.41 -22.65 -1.14
C LYS A 303 7.18 -22.56 -2.66
N ASN A 304 5.95 -22.47 -3.19
CA ASN A 304 5.68 -22.65 -4.61
C ASN A 304 4.86 -21.51 -5.24
N TRP A 305 5.44 -20.31 -5.25
CA TRP A 305 4.93 -19.17 -6.04
C TRP A 305 5.73 -18.99 -7.35
N ARG A 306 6.18 -20.05 -7.97
CA ARG A 306 6.85 -19.94 -9.26
C ARG A 306 5.98 -20.54 -10.36
N ARG A 307 5.69 -19.68 -11.38
CA ARG A 307 5.17 -19.97 -12.72
C ARG A 307 3.68 -20.25 -12.80
N ASP A 308 2.92 -19.21 -13.02
CA ASP A 308 1.94 -19.01 -14.10
C ASP A 308 1.06 -17.84 -13.78
N ALA A 309 1.02 -16.84 -14.66
CA ALA A 309 0.04 -15.74 -14.62
C ALA A 309 -1.42 -16.26 -14.68
N ASN A 310 -1.60 -17.57 -14.93
CA ASN A 310 -2.88 -18.29 -14.89
C ASN A 310 -3.18 -18.96 -13.52
N GLN A 311 -2.26 -18.93 -12.55
CA GLN A 311 -2.42 -19.60 -11.26
C GLN A 311 -2.81 -18.69 -10.10
N ILE A 312 -2.98 -17.39 -10.31
CA ILE A 312 -3.67 -16.49 -9.36
C ILE A 312 -5.10 -16.98 -9.02
N ARG A 313 -5.57 -18.02 -9.70
CA ARG A 313 -6.89 -18.66 -9.49
C ARG A 313 -6.92 -19.70 -8.37
N LYS A 314 -5.83 -20.02 -7.75
CA LYS A 314 -5.81 -21.01 -6.67
C LYS A 314 -5.39 -20.35 -5.35
N PHE A 315 -6.33 -19.71 -4.68
CA PHE A 315 -6.45 -19.97 -3.25
C PHE A 315 -6.62 -21.49 -3.18
N GLY A 316 -5.49 -22.17 -2.97
CA GLY A 316 -5.49 -23.62 -2.95
C GLY A 316 -6.51 -24.11 -1.94
N TYR A 317 -7.51 -24.78 -2.40
CA TYR A 317 -8.10 -25.85 -1.69
C TYR A 317 -6.96 -26.89 -1.50
N GLY A 318 -6.15 -26.67 -0.50
CA GLY A 318 -5.37 -27.73 0.10
C GLY A 318 -6.38 -28.59 0.82
N ASP A 319 -6.28 -29.89 0.60
CA ASP A 319 -7.09 -30.88 1.25
C ASP A 319 -7.39 -30.51 2.70
N SER A 320 -8.66 -30.65 3.06
CA SER A 320 -9.24 -30.38 4.38
C SER A 320 -8.72 -31.29 5.49
N THR A 321 -7.59 -31.95 5.28
CA THR A 321 -6.94 -32.85 6.24
C THR A 321 -5.66 -32.28 6.86
N GLU A 322 -5.21 -31.04 6.47
CA GLU A 322 -4.05 -30.39 7.08
C GLU A 322 -4.33 -28.91 7.39
N LEU A 323 -5.24 -28.68 8.31
CA LEU A 323 -5.37 -27.42 9.05
C LEU A 323 -5.31 -27.74 10.54
#